data_f1c5c3607bb6674e236ae469cdd5291c
#
_entry.id   f1c5c3607bb6674e236ae469cdd5291c
#
_cell.length_a   1.000
_cell.length_b   1.000
_cell.length_c   1.000
_cell.angle_alpha   90.00
_cell.angle_beta   90.00
_cell.angle_gamma   90.00
#
_symmetry.space_group_name_H-M   'P 1'
#
loop_
_entity.id
_entity.type
_entity.pdbx_description
1 polymer ?
#
loop_
_entity_poly.entity_id
_entity_poly.type
_entity_poly.pdbx_seq_one_letter_code
_entity_poly.pdbx_strand_id
1 'polypeptide(L)'
;VPQYRRSGFLVALDHDVADRFEWPTPLGTPAATVGDVLRESMASRGWHGAKSWSVDRACRPGPALVGGSDRRGGADLGLTGSKKAWRQMGVDGSSLANEVPDASFPVDGTPKITVRQAALLQRIPEEWHISGKKTAVYRQIGHAMPPPLAEAVGKSIARALAG
;
A
#
# COMPACT_ATOMS: atom_id res chain seq x y z
N VAL A 1 -0.19 1.96 -7.62
CA VAL A 1 0.03 2.00 -6.17
C VAL A 1 1.43 2.49 -5.85
N PRO A 2 1.65 3.21 -4.76
CA PRO A 2 2.94 3.77 -4.37
C PRO A 2 3.86 2.71 -3.72
N GLN A 3 4.04 1.57 -4.36
CA GLN A 3 4.83 0.46 -3.83
C GLN A 3 5.63 -0.24 -4.93
N TYR A 4 6.84 -0.64 -4.60
CA TYR A 4 7.61 -1.63 -5.38
C TYR A 4 7.15 -3.04 -4.98
N ARG A 5 6.15 -3.56 -5.69
CA ARG A 5 5.57 -4.88 -5.43
C ARG A 5 5.67 -5.75 -6.68
N ARG A 6 6.17 -6.96 -6.53
CA ARG A 6 6.11 -8.01 -7.56
C ARG A 6 5.02 -9.00 -7.18
N SER A 7 4.17 -9.34 -8.13
CA SER A 7 3.13 -10.35 -7.96
C SER A 7 3.09 -11.23 -9.19
N GLY A 8 2.92 -12.54 -8.99
CA GLY A 8 2.66 -13.48 -10.06
C GLY A 8 1.15 -13.62 -10.27
N PHE A 9 0.74 -13.71 -11.52
CA PHE A 9 -0.65 -13.98 -11.90
C PHE A 9 -0.70 -15.23 -12.77
N LEU A 10 -1.69 -16.06 -12.50
CA LEU A 10 -2.10 -17.15 -13.36
C LEU A 10 -3.55 -16.89 -13.77
N VAL A 11 -3.80 -16.79 -15.06
CA VAL A 11 -5.14 -16.67 -15.64
C VAL A 11 -5.42 -17.98 -16.38
N ALA A 12 -6.49 -18.66 -16.01
CA ALA A 12 -6.98 -19.85 -16.68
C ALA A 12 -8.33 -19.53 -17.32
N LEU A 13 -8.46 -19.80 -18.59
CA LEU A 13 -9.65 -19.57 -19.40
C LEU A 13 -9.94 -20.81 -20.24
N ASP A 14 -11.21 -20.98 -20.67
CA ASP A 14 -11.55 -22.00 -21.64
C ASP A 14 -10.76 -21.81 -22.94
N HIS A 15 -10.46 -22.91 -23.60
CA HIS A 15 -9.64 -22.93 -24.81
C HIS A 15 -10.16 -21.94 -25.89
N ASP A 16 -11.49 -21.87 -26.07
CA ASP A 16 -12.13 -21.02 -27.06
C ASP A 16 -12.00 -19.51 -26.76
N VAL A 17 -11.61 -19.18 -25.54
CA VAL A 17 -11.49 -17.79 -25.03
C VAL A 17 -10.04 -17.38 -24.81
N ALA A 18 -9.18 -18.37 -24.56
CA ALA A 18 -7.79 -18.12 -24.15
C ALA A 18 -7.00 -17.30 -25.16
N ASP A 19 -7.19 -17.54 -26.46
CA ASP A 19 -6.51 -16.84 -27.55
C ASP A 19 -6.90 -15.35 -27.67
N ARG A 20 -8.00 -14.94 -27.05
CA ARG A 20 -8.46 -13.54 -26.99
C ARG A 20 -7.95 -12.77 -25.78
N PHE A 21 -7.29 -13.46 -24.86
CA PHE A 21 -6.79 -12.83 -23.66
C PHE A 21 -5.49 -12.07 -23.92
N GLU A 22 -5.52 -10.78 -23.58
CA GLU A 22 -4.34 -9.91 -23.60
C GLU A 22 -4.04 -9.38 -22.20
N TRP A 23 -2.77 -9.45 -21.80
CA TRP A 23 -2.34 -8.86 -20.55
C TRP A 23 -2.53 -7.33 -20.54
N PRO A 24 -2.89 -6.72 -19.40
CA PRO A 24 -2.97 -5.28 -19.30
C PRO A 24 -1.64 -4.62 -19.68
N THR A 25 -1.70 -3.57 -20.49
CA THR A 25 -0.53 -2.74 -20.78
C THR A 25 -0.17 -1.85 -19.60
N PRO A 26 1.13 -1.61 -19.33
CA PRO A 26 1.55 -0.67 -18.32
C PRO A 26 1.00 0.73 -18.59
N LEU A 27 0.58 1.45 -17.55
CA LEU A 27 -0.03 2.79 -17.69
C LEU A 27 0.93 3.86 -18.22
N GLY A 28 2.23 3.62 -18.26
CA GLY A 28 3.23 4.59 -18.73
C GLY A 28 3.39 5.84 -17.87
N THR A 29 2.58 6.01 -16.84
CA THR A 29 2.66 7.15 -15.92
C THR A 29 3.56 6.83 -14.72
N PRO A 30 4.30 7.83 -14.17
CA PRO A 30 5.06 7.63 -12.96
C PRO A 30 4.20 7.11 -11.81
N ALA A 31 4.73 6.19 -11.03
CA ALA A 31 4.03 5.72 -9.84
C ALA A 31 3.90 6.86 -8.81
N ALA A 32 2.75 6.97 -8.17
CA ALA A 32 2.57 7.88 -7.05
C ALA A 32 3.58 7.56 -5.94
N THR A 33 3.99 8.55 -5.19
CA THR A 33 4.89 8.38 -4.03
C THR A 33 4.10 8.07 -2.77
N VAL A 34 4.78 7.60 -1.74
CA VAL A 34 4.18 7.44 -0.39
C VAL A 34 3.72 8.81 0.15
N GLY A 35 4.52 9.85 -0.10
CA GLY A 35 4.20 11.22 0.28
C GLY A 35 2.93 11.74 -0.39
N ASP A 36 2.75 11.51 -1.70
CA ASP A 36 1.55 11.93 -2.43
C ASP A 36 0.28 11.33 -1.81
N VAL A 37 0.34 10.08 -1.42
CA VAL A 37 -0.84 9.36 -0.88
C VAL A 37 -1.10 9.68 0.59
N LEU A 38 -0.07 9.87 1.40
CA LEU A 38 -0.23 9.97 2.85
C LEU A 38 -0.15 11.39 3.42
N ARG A 39 0.26 12.41 2.65
CA ARG A 39 0.47 13.77 3.14
C ARG A 39 -0.73 14.33 3.88
N GLU A 40 -1.92 14.25 3.29
CA GLU A 40 -3.14 14.79 3.89
C GLU A 40 -3.51 14.04 5.17
N SER A 41 -3.45 12.72 5.14
CA SER A 41 -3.67 11.89 6.31
C SER A 41 -2.65 12.17 7.42
N MET A 42 -1.37 12.36 7.09
CA MET A 42 -0.32 12.72 8.06
C MET A 42 -0.54 14.11 8.67
N ALA A 43 -1.08 15.05 7.91
CA ALA A 43 -1.36 16.40 8.38
C ALA A 43 -2.67 16.52 9.18
N SER A 44 -3.55 15.53 9.13
CA SER A 44 -4.96 15.64 9.59
C SER A 44 -5.13 15.95 11.07
N ARG A 45 -4.12 15.71 11.90
CA ARG A 45 -4.09 16.07 13.33
C ARG A 45 -3.12 17.22 13.65
N GLY A 46 -2.71 17.98 12.65
CA GLY A 46 -1.91 19.18 12.83
C GLY A 46 -0.39 18.97 12.86
N TRP A 47 0.12 17.81 12.43
CA TRP A 47 1.58 17.64 12.35
C TRP A 47 2.20 18.60 11.32
N HIS A 48 3.02 19.52 11.80
CA HIS A 48 3.66 20.57 10.98
C HIS A 48 4.72 20.01 10.01
N GLY A 49 5.30 18.84 10.30
CA GLY A 49 6.30 18.15 9.46
C GLY A 49 5.72 17.43 8.24
N ALA A 50 4.41 17.27 8.11
CA ALA A 50 3.80 16.42 7.08
C ALA A 50 4.16 16.84 5.64
N LYS A 51 4.23 18.15 5.38
CA LYS A 51 4.57 18.68 4.04
C LYS A 51 6.02 18.38 3.67
N SER A 52 6.99 18.76 4.48
CA SER A 52 8.42 18.50 4.24
C SER A 52 8.69 17.00 4.19
N TRP A 53 8.13 16.21 5.12
CA TRP A 53 8.24 14.76 5.10
C TRP A 53 7.79 14.15 3.76
N SER A 54 6.64 14.60 3.22
CA SER A 54 6.11 14.05 1.97
C SER A 54 6.97 14.36 0.75
N VAL A 55 7.60 15.53 0.71
CA VAL A 55 8.39 16.02 -0.43
C VAL A 55 9.85 15.57 -0.36
N ASP A 56 10.45 15.62 0.84
CA ASP A 56 11.89 15.43 0.99
C ASP A 56 12.27 14.00 1.34
N ARG A 57 11.36 13.24 2.00
CA ARG A 57 11.64 11.89 2.51
C ARG A 57 10.79 10.82 1.86
N ALA A 58 9.47 10.98 1.85
CA ALA A 58 8.52 10.00 1.29
C ALA A 58 8.26 10.18 -0.21
N CYS A 59 9.17 10.79 -0.94
CA CYS A 59 9.07 11.24 -2.34
C CYS A 59 9.24 10.12 -3.38
N ARG A 60 9.01 8.87 -3.03
CA ARG A 60 9.11 7.70 -3.93
C ARG A 60 8.14 6.59 -3.52
N PRO A 61 7.88 5.60 -4.39
CA PRO A 61 7.17 4.40 -4.00
C PRO A 61 7.89 3.66 -2.86
N GLY A 62 7.12 3.15 -1.91
CA GLY A 62 7.64 2.41 -0.77
C GLY A 62 7.89 0.93 -1.06
N PRO A 63 8.54 0.21 -0.12
CA PRO A 63 8.58 -1.24 -0.16
C PRO A 63 7.17 -1.83 -0.12
N ALA A 64 6.98 -3.03 -0.67
CA ALA A 64 5.70 -3.72 -0.60
C ALA A 64 5.25 -3.88 0.85
N LEU A 65 3.99 -3.55 1.11
CA LEU A 65 3.34 -3.92 2.36
C LEU A 65 3.17 -5.44 2.38
N VAL A 66 3.70 -6.06 3.43
CA VAL A 66 3.56 -7.50 3.67
C VAL A 66 2.72 -7.68 4.93
N GLY A 67 1.67 -8.45 4.86
CA GLY A 67 0.90 -8.82 6.05
C GLY A 67 1.81 -9.58 7.00
N GLY A 68 2.01 -9.09 8.22
CA GLY A 68 2.92 -9.67 9.20
C GLY A 68 2.80 -11.19 9.35
N SER A 69 3.84 -11.86 9.82
CA SER A 69 3.81 -13.31 9.98
C SER A 69 3.13 -13.72 11.30
N ASP A 70 2.37 -14.80 11.28
CA ASP A 70 1.77 -15.41 12.49
C ASP A 70 2.82 -15.75 13.56
N ARG A 71 4.05 -16.04 13.14
CA ARG A 71 5.14 -16.44 14.02
C ARG A 71 5.87 -15.29 14.71
N ARG A 72 5.66 -14.03 14.28
CA ARG A 72 6.38 -12.85 14.81
C ARG A 72 5.49 -11.82 15.50
N GLY A 73 4.23 -12.13 15.71
CA GLY A 73 3.36 -11.53 16.73
C GLY A 73 3.00 -10.05 16.59
N GLY A 74 3.23 -9.37 15.47
CA GLY A 74 2.95 -7.95 15.39
C GLY A 74 2.57 -7.42 14.01
N ALA A 75 1.82 -6.31 14.01
CA ALA A 75 1.61 -5.51 12.83
C ALA A 75 2.80 -4.57 12.64
N ASP A 76 3.76 -4.96 11.80
CA ASP A 76 4.93 -4.17 11.42
C ASP A 76 5.14 -4.17 9.90
N LEU A 77 6.04 -3.33 9.40
CA LEU A 77 6.28 -3.18 7.96
C LEU A 77 7.26 -4.22 7.37
N GLY A 78 7.32 -5.40 7.98
CA GLY A 78 8.01 -6.55 7.42
C GLY A 78 9.40 -6.82 7.99
N LEU A 79 10.25 -7.47 7.20
CA LEU A 79 11.59 -7.89 7.60
C LEU A 79 12.52 -6.70 7.84
N THR A 80 13.68 -6.95 8.44
CA THR A 80 14.69 -5.93 8.77
C THR A 80 15.06 -5.06 7.56
N GLY A 81 15.26 -5.65 6.38
CA GLY A 81 15.54 -4.91 5.15
C GLY A 81 14.40 -3.98 4.73
N SER A 82 13.15 -4.45 4.83
CA SER A 82 11.96 -3.65 4.54
C SER A 82 11.84 -2.48 5.53
N LYS A 83 11.99 -2.74 6.84
CA LYS A 83 11.97 -1.69 7.88
C LYS A 83 13.07 -0.65 7.66
N LYS A 84 14.28 -1.07 7.26
CA LYS A 84 15.37 -0.17 6.90
C LYS A 84 15.00 0.73 5.71
N ALA A 85 14.41 0.15 4.67
CA ALA A 85 13.97 0.91 3.50
C ALA A 85 12.83 1.90 3.85
N TRP A 86 11.87 1.51 4.68
CA TRP A 86 10.86 2.42 5.21
C TRP A 86 11.47 3.56 6.03
N ARG A 87 12.46 3.25 6.87
CA ARG A 87 13.15 4.28 7.68
C ARG A 87 13.89 5.30 6.81
N GLN A 88 14.49 4.87 5.71
CA GLN A 88 15.12 5.78 4.73
C GLN A 88 14.12 6.72 4.05
N MET A 89 12.84 6.38 4.08
CA MET A 89 11.73 7.21 3.60
C MET A 89 11.06 8.01 4.72
N GLY A 90 11.67 8.04 5.91
CA GLY A 90 11.10 8.74 7.04
C GLY A 90 9.88 8.07 7.65
N VAL A 91 9.78 6.73 7.59
CA VAL A 91 8.71 5.96 8.22
C VAL A 91 9.32 4.96 9.20
N ASP A 92 8.87 4.97 10.45
CA ASP A 92 9.23 3.94 11.42
C ASP A 92 8.38 2.69 11.19
N GLY A 93 9.00 1.68 10.60
CA GLY A 93 8.36 0.40 10.28
C GLY A 93 8.34 -0.62 11.43
N SER A 94 8.74 -0.28 12.64
CA SER A 94 8.85 -1.21 13.78
C SER A 94 7.49 -1.74 14.25
N SER A 95 6.44 -0.95 14.10
CA SER A 95 5.04 -1.29 14.37
C SER A 95 4.11 -0.32 13.67
N LEU A 96 2.80 -0.60 13.68
CA LEU A 96 1.79 0.37 13.22
C LEU A 96 1.31 1.25 14.37
N ALA A 97 1.10 2.52 14.09
CA ALA A 97 0.45 3.46 15.00
C ALA A 97 -1.06 3.18 15.13
N ASN A 98 -1.68 3.65 16.21
CA ASN A 98 -3.15 3.72 16.32
C ASN A 98 -3.67 5.01 15.67
N GLU A 99 -2.90 6.09 15.80
CA GLU A 99 -3.23 7.43 15.37
C GLU A 99 -2.10 8.01 14.52
N VAL A 100 -2.44 8.94 13.65
CA VAL A 100 -1.46 9.73 12.91
C VAL A 100 -0.81 10.78 13.83
N PRO A 101 0.37 11.32 13.47
CA PRO A 101 1.02 12.37 14.26
C PRO A 101 0.12 13.58 14.48
N ASP A 102 0.20 14.16 15.65
CA ASP A 102 -0.48 15.41 15.99
C ASP A 102 0.48 16.62 16.00
N ALA A 103 0.00 17.79 16.41
CA ALA A 103 0.78 19.02 16.42
C ALA A 103 2.01 18.98 17.35
N SER A 104 2.04 18.09 18.35
CA SER A 104 3.17 17.91 19.27
C SER A 104 4.28 17.01 18.72
N PHE A 105 4.02 16.30 17.64
CA PHE A 105 5.00 15.40 17.04
C PHE A 105 6.16 16.20 16.41
N PRO A 106 7.43 15.81 16.61
CA PRO A 106 8.57 16.54 16.07
C PRO A 106 8.47 16.76 14.55
N VAL A 107 8.75 17.96 14.08
CA VAL A 107 8.64 18.35 12.66
C VAL A 107 9.50 17.46 11.76
N ASP A 108 10.71 17.12 12.21
CA ASP A 108 11.67 16.23 11.54
C ASP A 108 11.53 14.77 11.98
N GLY A 109 10.49 14.43 12.73
CA GLY A 109 10.23 13.12 13.26
C GLY A 109 10.06 12.04 12.18
N THR A 110 10.08 10.78 12.62
CA THR A 110 9.87 9.62 11.77
C THR A 110 8.58 8.92 12.21
N PRO A 111 7.43 9.29 11.62
CA PRO A 111 6.14 8.74 12.03
C PRO A 111 6.00 7.27 11.67
N LYS A 112 5.17 6.58 12.44
CA LYS A 112 4.61 5.28 12.06
C LYS A 112 3.35 5.50 11.24
N ILE A 113 3.07 4.59 10.32
CA ILE A 113 1.77 4.59 9.62
C ILE A 113 0.72 3.84 10.43
N THR A 114 -0.53 4.20 10.22
CA THR A 114 -1.70 3.49 10.77
C THR A 114 -2.15 2.38 9.83
N VAL A 115 -3.06 1.52 10.30
CA VAL A 115 -3.73 0.51 9.45
C VAL A 115 -4.50 1.16 8.30
N ARG A 116 -5.19 2.29 8.58
CA ARG A 116 -5.91 3.06 7.54
C ARG A 116 -4.94 3.58 6.47
N GLN A 117 -3.79 4.11 6.87
CA GLN A 117 -2.77 4.55 5.92
C GLN A 117 -2.17 3.41 5.11
N ALA A 118 -2.03 2.21 5.69
CA ALA A 118 -1.66 1.02 4.93
C ALA A 118 -2.72 0.66 3.86
N ALA A 119 -4.01 0.81 4.17
CA ALA A 119 -5.09 0.63 3.19
C ALA A 119 -5.03 1.68 2.06
N LEU A 120 -4.76 2.95 2.39
CA LEU A 120 -4.55 4.00 1.39
C LEU A 120 -3.40 3.69 0.44
N LEU A 121 -2.27 3.17 0.95
CA LEU A 121 -1.12 2.75 0.13
C LEU A 121 -1.46 1.57 -0.78
N GLN A 122 -2.40 0.71 -0.40
CA GLN A 122 -2.92 -0.36 -1.25
C GLN A 122 -4.01 0.13 -2.21
N ARG A 123 -4.45 1.39 -2.09
CA ARG A 123 -5.58 1.95 -2.84
C ARG A 123 -6.88 1.18 -2.58
N ILE A 124 -7.02 0.63 -1.38
CA ILE A 124 -8.29 0.03 -0.94
C ILE A 124 -9.28 1.17 -0.70
N PRO A 125 -10.48 1.11 -1.30
CA PRO A 125 -11.52 2.12 -1.11
C PRO A 125 -11.90 2.29 0.37
N GLU A 126 -12.16 3.52 0.80
CA GLU A 126 -12.45 3.82 2.21
C GLU A 126 -13.75 3.19 2.71
N GLU A 127 -14.71 2.99 1.81
CA GLU A 127 -15.99 2.36 2.08
C GLU A 127 -15.90 0.84 2.29
N TRP A 128 -14.75 0.23 2.00
CA TRP A 128 -14.57 -1.20 2.24
C TRP A 128 -14.38 -1.48 3.72
N HIS A 129 -15.31 -2.23 4.28
CA HIS A 129 -15.23 -2.66 5.67
C HIS A 129 -14.34 -3.88 5.84
N ILE A 130 -13.21 -3.72 6.52
CA ILE A 130 -12.28 -4.81 6.84
C ILE A 130 -12.42 -5.16 8.32
N SER A 131 -12.94 -6.32 8.62
CA SER A 131 -13.25 -6.74 10.00
C SER A 131 -12.04 -7.33 10.71
N GLY A 132 -11.96 -7.09 12.01
CA GLY A 132 -11.00 -7.72 12.90
C GLY A 132 -10.21 -6.72 13.75
N LYS A 133 -9.32 -7.26 14.59
CA LYS A 133 -8.37 -6.46 15.37
C LYS A 133 -7.25 -5.93 14.46
N LYS A 134 -6.55 -4.90 14.90
CA LYS A 134 -5.48 -4.17 14.18
C LYS A 134 -4.55 -5.08 13.37
N THR A 135 -3.99 -6.12 13.99
CA THR A 135 -3.07 -7.05 13.33
C THR A 135 -3.75 -7.88 12.23
N ALA A 136 -4.98 -8.33 12.46
CA ALA A 136 -5.76 -9.10 11.49
C ALA A 136 -6.14 -8.24 10.29
N VAL A 137 -6.59 -7.00 10.51
CA VAL A 137 -6.91 -6.04 9.45
C VAL A 137 -5.66 -5.71 8.64
N TYR A 138 -4.53 -5.40 9.29
CA TYR A 138 -3.28 -5.14 8.58
C TYR A 138 -2.83 -6.33 7.73
N ARG A 139 -2.97 -7.56 8.25
CA ARG A 139 -2.64 -8.77 7.51
C ARG A 139 -3.48 -8.92 6.25
N GLN A 140 -4.78 -8.68 6.32
CA GLN A 140 -5.67 -8.69 5.17
C GLN A 140 -5.22 -7.65 4.13
N ILE A 141 -4.95 -6.42 4.57
CA ILE A 141 -4.45 -5.34 3.71
C ILE A 141 -3.12 -5.73 3.03
N GLY A 142 -2.16 -6.24 3.78
CA GLY A 142 -0.83 -6.59 3.26
C GLY A 142 -0.86 -7.75 2.26
N HIS A 143 -1.79 -8.70 2.42
CA HIS A 143 -1.97 -9.83 1.51
C HIS A 143 -2.88 -9.51 0.32
N ALA A 144 -3.70 -8.47 0.43
CA ALA A 144 -4.60 -8.09 -0.65
C ALA A 144 -3.84 -7.74 -1.93
N MET A 145 -4.41 -8.13 -3.05
CA MET A 145 -4.05 -7.56 -4.34
C MET A 145 -4.54 -6.11 -4.36
N PRO A 146 -3.71 -5.13 -4.73
CA PRO A 146 -4.18 -3.76 -4.87
C PRO A 146 -5.35 -3.66 -5.85
N PRO A 147 -6.49 -3.06 -5.47
CA PRO A 147 -7.68 -2.98 -6.32
C PRO A 147 -7.43 -2.48 -7.75
N PRO A 148 -6.61 -1.45 -8.00
CA PRO A 148 -6.35 -1.02 -9.38
C PRO A 148 -5.66 -2.09 -10.25
N LEU A 149 -4.85 -2.95 -9.63
CA LEU A 149 -4.18 -4.04 -10.35
C LEU A 149 -5.16 -5.18 -10.64
N ALA A 150 -6.00 -5.54 -9.65
CA ALA A 150 -7.08 -6.50 -9.83
C ALA A 150 -8.06 -6.05 -10.91
N GLU A 151 -8.42 -4.78 -10.92
CA GLU A 151 -9.30 -4.19 -11.93
C GLU A 151 -8.70 -4.28 -13.35
N ALA A 152 -7.41 -3.98 -13.51
CA ALA A 152 -6.75 -4.06 -14.80
C ALA A 152 -6.78 -5.49 -15.37
N VAL A 153 -6.46 -6.49 -14.54
CA VAL A 153 -6.52 -7.91 -14.96
C VAL A 153 -7.96 -8.33 -15.21
N GLY A 154 -8.90 -7.96 -14.33
CA GLY A 154 -10.32 -8.25 -14.48
C GLY A 154 -10.91 -7.69 -15.77
N LYS A 155 -10.56 -6.47 -16.14
CA LYS A 155 -10.96 -5.86 -17.42
C LYS A 155 -10.42 -6.63 -18.63
N SER A 156 -9.19 -7.16 -18.56
CA SER A 156 -8.64 -8.00 -19.63
C SER A 156 -9.38 -9.32 -19.76
N ILE A 157 -9.72 -9.97 -18.63
CA ILE A 157 -10.54 -11.18 -18.62
C ILE A 157 -11.93 -10.89 -19.21
N ALA A 158 -12.59 -9.83 -18.73
CA ALA A 158 -13.93 -9.47 -19.21
C ALA A 158 -13.97 -9.21 -20.72
N ARG A 159 -12.94 -8.54 -21.28
CA ARG A 159 -12.82 -8.34 -22.73
C ARG A 159 -12.68 -9.66 -23.48
N ALA A 160 -11.85 -10.57 -23.01
CA ALA A 160 -11.68 -11.87 -23.64
C ALA A 160 -12.99 -12.69 -23.65
N LEU A 161 -13.79 -12.58 -22.59
CA LEU A 161 -15.09 -13.26 -22.47
C LEU A 161 -16.20 -12.65 -23.34
N ALA A 162 -16.15 -11.34 -23.57
CA ALA A 162 -17.19 -10.63 -24.34
C ALA A 162 -17.09 -10.82 -25.87
N GLY A 163 -15.99 -11.32 -26.37
CA GLY A 163 -15.77 -11.55 -27.81
C GLY A 163 -15.14 -10.37 -28.46
#